data_fc47eb3c84d140500ce153557e0a3ab5
#
_entry.id   fc47eb3c84d140500ce153557e0a3ab5
#
_cell.length_a   1.000
_cell.length_b   1.000
_cell.length_c   1.000
_cell.angle_alpha   90.00
_cell.angle_beta   90.00
_cell.angle_gamma   90.00
#
_symmetry.space_group_name_H-M   'P 1'
#
loop_
_entity.id
_entity.type
_entity.pdbx_description
1 polymer ?
#
loop_
_entity_poly.entity_id
_entity_poly.type
_entity_poly.pdbx_seq_one_letter_code
_entity_poly.pdbx_strand_id
1 'polypeptide(L)' 'MKNKFYLHEFQIFDGEAWITFNIVDLNELKNEISVAITNRGKITVVTYDLYKDENGYYFEYGCEYTKININDFKEIK' A
#
# COMPACT_ATOMS: atom_id res chain seq x y z
N MET A 1 6.90 14.71 16.93
CA MET A 1 5.62 14.61 16.23
C MET A 1 5.42 13.22 15.63
N LYS A 2 4.33 12.65 15.93
CA LYS A 2 4.07 11.33 15.44
C LYS A 2 3.47 11.37 14.04
N ASN A 3 4.00 10.55 13.16
CA ASN A 3 3.49 10.44 11.80
C ASN A 3 2.43 9.34 11.75
N LYS A 4 1.18 9.74 11.66
CA LYS A 4 0.07 8.78 11.62
C LYS A 4 -0.05 8.05 10.30
N PHE A 5 0.63 8.53 9.26
CA PHE A 5 0.44 7.98 7.93
C PHE A 5 1.13 6.64 7.72
N TYR A 6 2.06 6.28 8.59
CA TYR A 6 2.83 5.09 8.38
C TYR A 6 2.61 4.08 9.49
N LEU A 7 1.33 3.85 9.81
CA LEU A 7 1.00 2.88 10.84
C LEU A 7 1.06 1.44 10.35
N HIS A 8 0.95 1.23 9.04
CA HIS A 8 0.93 -0.12 8.46
C HIS A 8 1.85 -0.18 7.27
N GLU A 9 2.54 -1.30 7.14
CA GLU A 9 3.56 -1.47 6.13
C GLU A 9 3.47 -2.84 5.47
N PHE A 10 3.78 -2.88 4.19
CA PHE A 10 3.88 -4.12 3.43
C PHE A 10 5.04 -3.99 2.46
N GLN A 11 5.81 -5.06 2.29
CA GLN A 11 6.97 -5.04 1.42
C GLN A 11 6.92 -6.17 0.41
N ILE A 12 7.37 -5.89 -0.81
CA ILE A 12 7.57 -6.91 -1.82
C ILE A 12 8.98 -6.76 -2.40
N PHE A 13 9.49 -7.86 -2.92
CA PHE A 13 10.81 -7.87 -3.56
C PHE A 13 10.60 -7.94 -5.06
N ASP A 14 11.19 -7.00 -5.79
CA ASP A 14 10.98 -6.92 -7.25
C ASP A 14 12.05 -7.63 -8.05
N GLY A 15 12.93 -8.38 -7.38
CA GLY A 15 14.04 -9.06 -8.02
C GLY A 15 15.36 -8.38 -7.80
N GLU A 16 15.34 -7.09 -7.45
CA GLU A 16 16.56 -6.32 -7.19
C GLU A 16 16.52 -5.61 -5.86
N ALA A 17 15.36 -5.14 -5.47
CA ALA A 17 15.24 -4.34 -4.26
C ALA A 17 13.88 -4.58 -3.61
N TRP A 18 13.81 -4.23 -2.34
CA TRP A 18 12.54 -4.27 -1.61
C TRP A 18 11.78 -2.99 -1.86
N ILE A 19 10.51 -3.12 -2.17
CA ILE A 19 9.60 -1.98 -2.33
C ILE A 19 8.70 -1.97 -1.12
N THR A 20 8.65 -0.84 -0.42
CA THR A 20 7.88 -0.70 0.80
C THR A 20 6.64 0.13 0.53
N PHE A 21 5.50 -0.37 0.96
CA PHE A 21 4.21 0.31 0.86
C PHE A 21 3.75 0.69 2.25
N ASN A 22 3.41 1.96 2.45
CA ASN A 22 2.84 2.42 3.71
C ASN A 22 1.49 3.05 3.42
N ILE A 23 0.47 2.66 4.18
CA ILE A 23 -0.86 3.21 3.97
C ILE A 23 -0.90 4.63 4.51
N VAL A 24 -1.26 5.59 3.64
CA VAL A 24 -1.39 6.99 4.00
C VAL A 24 -2.83 7.30 4.34
N ASP A 25 -3.75 6.82 3.52
CA ASP A 25 -5.16 7.10 3.71
C ASP A 25 -6.00 5.99 3.08
N LEU A 26 -7.06 5.61 3.76
CA LEU A 26 -8.00 4.61 3.27
C LEU A 26 -9.39 5.24 3.30
N ASN A 27 -9.99 5.45 2.15
CA ASN A 27 -11.29 6.07 2.04
C ASN A 27 -12.28 5.08 1.45
N GLU A 28 -13.02 4.41 2.33
CA GLU A 28 -13.97 3.38 1.89
C GLU A 28 -15.16 3.97 1.19
N LEU A 29 -15.54 5.20 1.52
CA LEU A 29 -16.68 5.83 0.89
C LEU A 29 -16.42 6.13 -0.57
N LYS A 30 -15.19 6.47 -0.91
CA LYS A 30 -14.82 6.75 -2.29
C LYS A 30 -14.14 5.57 -2.98
N ASN A 31 -13.95 4.48 -2.26
CA ASN A 31 -13.24 3.30 -2.76
C ASN A 31 -11.86 3.67 -3.26
N GLU A 32 -11.11 4.38 -2.43
CA GLU A 32 -9.76 4.81 -2.76
C GLU A 32 -8.81 4.53 -1.62
N ILE A 33 -7.57 4.25 -1.98
CA ILE A 33 -6.50 4.08 -1.01
C ILE A 33 -5.28 4.84 -1.50
N SER A 34 -4.65 5.59 -0.61
CA SER A 34 -3.40 6.28 -0.92
C SER A 34 -2.28 5.61 -0.17
N VAL A 35 -1.21 5.30 -0.88
CA VAL A 35 -0.05 4.63 -0.29
C VAL A 35 1.21 5.39 -0.64
N ALA A 36 2.14 5.41 0.30
CA ALA A 36 3.48 5.92 0.07
C ALA A 36 4.34 4.74 -0.34
N ILE A 37 4.92 4.82 -1.51
CA ILE A 37 5.75 3.75 -2.06
C ILE A 37 7.20 4.19 -2.00
N THR A 38 8.00 3.43 -1.27
CA THR A 38 9.44 3.70 -1.17
C THR A 38 10.18 2.68 -2.02
N ASN A 39 10.89 3.17 -3.01
CA ASN A 39 11.65 2.33 -3.92
C ASN A 39 13.02 2.95 -4.11
N ARG A 40 14.05 2.24 -3.70
CA ARG A 40 15.45 2.68 -3.81
C ARG A 40 15.64 4.08 -3.21
N GLY A 41 15.04 4.28 -2.04
CA GLY A 41 15.20 5.53 -1.32
C GLY A 41 14.30 6.66 -1.77
N LYS A 42 13.50 6.44 -2.81
CA LYS A 42 12.60 7.46 -3.32
C LYS A 42 11.17 7.15 -2.89
N ILE A 43 10.49 8.15 -2.37
CA ILE A 43 9.12 8.00 -1.87
C ILE A 43 8.15 8.72 -2.79
N THR A 44 7.11 7.99 -3.20
CA THR A 44 6.06 8.54 -4.05
C THR A 44 4.72 8.15 -3.45
N VAL A 45 3.79 9.10 -3.37
CA VAL A 45 2.44 8.82 -2.88
C VAL A 45 1.51 8.66 -4.08
N VAL A 46 0.81 7.53 -4.13
CA VAL A 46 -0.07 7.20 -5.24
C VAL A 46 -1.43 6.81 -4.68
N THR A 47 -2.49 7.23 -5.36
CA THR A 47 -3.85 6.87 -5.00
C THR A 47 -4.35 5.82 -5.97
N TYR A 48 -4.83 4.71 -5.43
CA TYR A 48 -5.35 3.60 -6.21
C TYR A 48 -6.83 3.41 -5.95
N ASP A 49 -7.49 2.77 -6.89
CA ASP A 49 -8.85 2.30 -6.66
C ASP A 49 -8.81 1.18 -5.65
N LEU A 50 -9.76 1.18 -4.74
CA LEU A 50 -9.86 0.17 -3.70
C LEU A 50 -10.92 -0.83 -4.10
N TYR A 51 -10.52 -2.10 -4.17
CA TYR A 51 -11.43 -3.19 -4.52
C TYR A 51 -11.67 -4.06 -3.30
N LYS A 52 -12.70 -4.88 -3.39
CA LYS A 52 -13.02 -5.78 -2.28
C LYS A 52 -13.38 -7.15 -2.85
N ASP A 53 -12.85 -8.19 -2.21
CA ASP A 53 -13.23 -9.56 -2.54
C ASP A 53 -13.51 -10.30 -1.23
N GLU A 54 -13.59 -11.62 -1.31
CA GLU A 54 -13.92 -12.41 -0.13
C GLU A 54 -12.83 -12.35 0.94
N ASN A 55 -11.61 -11.95 0.56
CA ASN A 55 -10.49 -11.84 1.49
C ASN A 55 -10.34 -10.43 2.07
N GLY A 56 -11.15 -9.48 1.62
CA GLY A 56 -11.10 -8.11 2.10
C GLY A 56 -10.71 -7.13 1.02
N TYR A 57 -10.26 -5.97 1.45
CA TYR A 57 -9.88 -4.91 0.50
C TYR A 57 -8.51 -5.15 -0.09
N TYR A 58 -8.33 -4.74 -1.34
CA TYR A 58 -7.04 -4.81 -2.00
C TYR A 58 -6.95 -3.71 -3.07
N PHE A 59 -5.72 -3.47 -3.54
CA PHE A 59 -5.50 -2.63 -4.71
C PHE A 59 -4.53 -3.35 -5.63
N GLU A 60 -4.42 -2.85 -6.87
CA GLU A 60 -3.59 -3.48 -7.88
C GLU A 60 -2.41 -2.57 -8.20
N TYR A 61 -1.22 -3.13 -8.14
CA TYR A 61 0.02 -2.39 -8.29
C TYR A 61 0.78 -2.81 -9.54
N GLY A 62 1.30 -1.81 -10.26
CA GLY A 62 2.21 -2.05 -11.36
C GLY A 62 1.54 -2.45 -12.66
N CYS A 63 2.36 -2.66 -13.67
CA CYS A 63 1.85 -2.97 -15.01
C CYS A 63 1.18 -4.33 -15.08
N GLU A 64 1.50 -5.21 -14.15
CA GLU A 64 0.93 -6.55 -14.14
C GLU A 64 -0.26 -6.67 -13.20
N TYR A 65 -0.70 -5.54 -12.64
CA TYR A 65 -1.86 -5.51 -11.75
C TYR A 65 -1.71 -6.47 -10.58
N THR A 66 -0.55 -6.43 -9.94
CA THR A 66 -0.27 -7.28 -8.80
C THR A 66 -1.23 -6.94 -7.67
N LYS A 67 -1.96 -7.94 -7.20
CA LYS A 67 -2.96 -7.75 -6.16
C LYS A 67 -2.27 -7.63 -4.81
N ILE A 68 -2.53 -6.52 -4.12
CA ILE A 68 -1.94 -6.27 -2.81
C ILE A 68 -3.08 -6.13 -1.81
N ASN A 69 -3.19 -7.11 -0.93
CA ASN A 69 -4.25 -7.14 0.07
C ASN A 69 -3.92 -6.26 1.25
N ILE A 70 -4.91 -5.50 1.71
CA ILE A 70 -4.72 -4.62 2.85
C ILE A 70 -4.40 -5.44 4.11
N ASN A 71 -4.96 -6.64 4.19
CA ASN A 71 -4.74 -7.49 5.36
C ASN A 71 -3.30 -7.97 5.49
N ASP A 72 -2.51 -7.87 4.41
CA ASP A 72 -1.10 -8.26 4.46
C ASP A 72 -0.21 -7.18 5.07
N PHE A 73 -0.75 -5.98 5.21
CA PHE A 73 0.00 -4.90 5.84
C PHE A 73 0.11 -5.15 7.33
N LYS A 74 1.29 -4.95 7.86
CA LYS A 74 1.53 -5.18 9.27
C LYS A 74 1.68 -3.86 9.99
N GLU A 75 1.18 -3.82 11.22
CA GLU A 75 1.27 -2.63 12.02
C GLU A 75 2.71 -2.35 12.38
N ILE A 76 3.11 -1.09 12.27
CA ILE A 76 4.45 -0.65 12.60
C ILE A 76 4.46 -0.19 14.03
N LYS A 77 5.43 -0.67 14.80
CA LYS A 77 5.54 -0.30 16.21
C LYS A 77 6.64 0.68 16.48
#